data_aa0ccc6c7d1e76d9a736126e448e8a92
#
_entry.id   aa0ccc6c7d1e76d9a736126e448e8a92
#
_cell.length_a   1.000
_cell.length_b   1.000
_cell.length_c   1.000
_cell.angle_alpha   90.00
_cell.angle_beta   90.00
_cell.angle_gamma   90.00
#
_symmetry.space_group_name_H-M   'P 1'
#
loop_
_entity.id
_entity.type
_entity.pdbx_description
1 polymer ?
#
loop_
_entity_poly.entity_id
_entity_poly.type
_entity_poly.pdbx_seq_one_letter_code
_entity_poly.pdbx_strand_id
1 'polypeptide(L)'
;MKILFLHLSDAHLRENTNLSQINTSAIIRSLAQMGEFDECVLIFSGDIVQSGGENEYKVAVRLFSKIIKGINDRYFDKKHHIHVMVVPGNHDNLVSYKISLYSFINLSACSYLK
;
A
#
# COMPACT_ATOMS: atom_id res chain seq x y z
N MET A 1 6.60 -21.25 8.81
CA MET A 1 6.57 -19.87 8.28
C MET A 1 5.17 -19.29 8.45
N LYS A 2 5.09 -18.06 8.97
CA LYS A 2 3.82 -17.35 9.13
C LYS A 2 3.77 -16.19 8.15
N ILE A 3 2.72 -16.09 7.37
CA ILE A 3 2.49 -15.02 6.39
C ILE A 3 1.30 -14.19 6.86
N LEU A 4 1.53 -12.89 6.99
CA LEU A 4 0.47 -11.93 7.29
C LEU A 4 -0.09 -11.37 5.99
N PHE A 5 -1.41 -11.38 5.86
CA PHE A 5 -2.11 -10.69 4.77
C PHE A 5 -2.78 -9.45 5.32
N LEU A 6 -2.41 -8.28 4.82
CA LEU A 6 -3.09 -7.03 5.08
C LEU A 6 -3.82 -6.59 3.82
N HIS A 7 -5.13 -6.64 3.88
CA HIS A 7 -6.00 -6.29 2.75
C HIS A 7 -6.68 -4.95 3.00
N LEU A 8 -6.42 -4.01 2.14
CA LEU A 8 -7.03 -2.69 2.14
C LEU A 8 -7.80 -2.51 0.83
N SER A 9 -9.05 -2.08 0.93
CA SER A 9 -9.93 -1.93 -0.23
C SER A 9 -10.72 -0.63 -0.16
N ASP A 10 -11.20 -0.18 -1.30
CA ASP A 10 -12.14 0.93 -1.44
C ASP A 10 -11.67 2.23 -0.76
N ALA A 11 -10.41 2.58 -0.97
CA ALA A 11 -9.83 3.77 -0.38
C ALA A 11 -10.43 5.07 -0.92
N HIS A 12 -10.91 5.08 -2.17
CA HIS A 12 -11.54 6.23 -2.84
C HIS A 12 -10.74 7.52 -2.67
N LEU A 13 -9.44 7.44 -2.89
CA LEU A 13 -8.54 8.58 -2.72
C LEU A 13 -8.84 9.68 -3.74
N ARG A 14 -8.82 10.91 -3.27
CA ARG A 14 -9.02 12.11 -4.07
C ARG A 14 -7.74 12.93 -4.09
N GLU A 15 -7.61 13.82 -5.07
CA GLU A 15 -6.48 14.72 -5.19
C GLU A 15 -6.25 15.55 -3.92
N ASN A 16 -7.32 15.97 -3.26
CA ASN A 16 -7.27 16.77 -2.04
C ASN A 16 -7.35 15.95 -0.75
N THR A 17 -7.26 14.63 -0.81
CA THR A 17 -7.24 13.78 0.37
C THR A 17 -6.04 14.14 1.25
N ASN A 18 -6.31 14.49 2.50
CA ASN A 18 -5.26 14.76 3.47
C ASN A 18 -4.80 13.45 4.13
N LEU A 19 -3.63 12.97 3.72
CA LEU A 19 -3.08 11.70 4.23
C LEU A 19 -2.77 11.74 5.73
N SER A 20 -2.58 12.92 6.33
CA SER A 20 -2.37 13.03 7.77
C SER A 20 -3.61 12.64 8.58
N GLN A 21 -4.79 12.67 7.98
CA GLN A 21 -6.03 12.23 8.60
C GLN A 21 -6.23 10.71 8.55
N ILE A 22 -5.48 10.02 7.71
CA ILE A 22 -5.48 8.55 7.66
C ILE A 22 -4.52 8.04 8.73
N ASN A 23 -5.04 7.35 9.72
CA ASN A 23 -4.22 6.86 10.83
C ASN A 23 -3.46 5.60 10.45
N THR A 24 -2.44 5.76 9.61
CA THR A 24 -1.58 4.64 9.18
C THR A 24 -0.83 4.02 10.36
N SER A 25 -0.48 4.81 11.37
CA SER A 25 0.16 4.30 12.58
C SER A 25 -0.73 3.32 13.34
N ALA A 26 -2.04 3.57 13.40
CA ALA A 26 -2.99 2.65 14.02
C ALA A 26 -3.08 1.33 13.23
N ILE A 27 -3.13 1.41 11.90
CA ILE A 27 -3.10 0.21 11.04
C ILE A 27 -1.85 -0.61 11.33
N ILE A 28 -0.69 0.01 11.32
CA ILE A 28 0.59 -0.66 11.53
C ILE A 28 0.68 -1.26 12.92
N ARG A 29 0.26 -0.55 13.95
CA ARG A 29 0.28 -1.05 15.34
C ARG A 29 -0.69 -2.21 15.54
N SER A 30 -1.82 -2.22 14.85
CA SER A 30 -2.81 -3.30 14.98
C SER A 30 -2.24 -4.66 14.55
N LEU A 31 -1.25 -4.67 13.66
CA LEU A 31 -0.61 -5.90 13.19
C LEU A 31 0.14 -6.64 14.31
N ALA A 32 0.56 -5.95 15.35
CA ALA A 32 1.21 -6.56 16.50
C ALA A 32 0.32 -7.59 17.22
N GLN A 33 -1.00 -7.44 17.12
CA GLN A 33 -1.96 -8.37 17.69
C GLN A 33 -1.98 -9.74 16.98
N MET A 34 -1.45 -9.80 15.77
CA MET A 34 -1.38 -11.02 14.99
C MET A 34 -0.20 -11.92 15.40
N GLY A 35 0.63 -11.47 16.34
CA GLY A 35 1.84 -12.17 16.75
C GLY A 35 3.00 -11.96 15.76
N GLU A 36 4.01 -12.80 15.84
CA GLU A 36 5.15 -12.75 14.93
C GLU A 36 4.77 -13.31 13.56
N PHE A 37 5.30 -12.71 12.51
CA PHE A 37 5.15 -13.18 11.13
C PHE A 37 6.47 -13.00 10.37
N ASP A 38 6.70 -13.89 9.42
CA ASP A 38 7.95 -13.91 8.65
C ASP A 38 7.85 -13.10 7.37
N GLU A 39 6.66 -13.06 6.77
CA GLU A 39 6.37 -12.38 5.52
C GLU A 39 5.07 -11.59 5.65
N CYS A 40 4.95 -10.52 4.89
CA CYS A 40 3.74 -9.70 4.82
C CYS A 40 3.31 -9.50 3.37
N VAL A 41 2.06 -9.77 3.07
CA VAL A 41 1.47 -9.50 1.76
C VAL A 41 0.47 -8.35 1.93
N LEU A 42 0.76 -7.22 1.31
CA LEU A 42 -0.15 -6.08 1.24
C LEU A 42 -0.99 -6.19 -0.02
N ILE A 43 -2.30 -6.17 0.15
CA ILE A 43 -3.24 -6.23 -0.95
C ILE A 43 -4.04 -4.93 -0.95
N PHE A 44 -3.92 -4.17 -2.03
CA PHE A 44 -4.75 -3.01 -2.29
C PHE A 44 -5.72 -3.35 -3.40
N SER A 45 -7.01 -3.43 -3.10
CA SER A 45 -8.02 -3.86 -4.07
C SER A 45 -9.23 -2.93 -4.10
N GLY A 46 -9.95 -2.97 -5.22
CA GLY A 46 -11.13 -2.13 -5.42
C GLY A 46 -10.76 -0.66 -5.52
N ASP A 47 -11.67 0.18 -5.82
CA ASP A 47 -11.60 1.62 -6.06
C ASP A 47 -10.56 2.37 -5.20
N ILE A 48 -9.30 2.29 -5.60
CA ILE A 48 -8.17 2.92 -4.90
C ILE A 48 -8.29 4.43 -4.99
N VAL A 49 -8.67 4.93 -6.16
CA VAL A 49 -8.90 6.35 -6.40
C VAL A 49 -10.36 6.60 -6.74
N GLN A 50 -10.82 7.84 -6.56
CA GLN A 50 -12.24 8.19 -6.74
C GLN A 50 -12.64 8.25 -8.21
N SER A 51 -11.83 8.85 -9.07
CA SER A 51 -12.18 9.09 -10.47
C SER A 51 -11.10 8.69 -11.49
N GLY A 52 -9.99 8.14 -11.03
CA GLY A 52 -8.91 7.67 -11.88
C GLY A 52 -7.97 8.75 -12.42
N GLY A 53 -7.93 9.93 -11.79
CA GLY A 53 -7.06 11.03 -12.20
C GLY A 53 -5.61 10.84 -11.77
N GLU A 54 -4.69 11.46 -12.52
CA GLU A 54 -3.26 11.35 -12.25
C GLU A 54 -2.87 11.79 -10.84
N ASN A 55 -3.41 12.92 -10.38
CA ASN A 55 -3.10 13.44 -9.06
C ASN A 55 -3.64 12.56 -7.93
N GLU A 56 -4.75 11.89 -8.17
CA GLU A 56 -5.28 10.90 -7.24
C GLU A 56 -4.34 9.69 -7.09
N TYR A 57 -3.75 9.23 -8.19
CA TYR A 57 -2.76 8.15 -8.15
C TYR A 57 -1.47 8.57 -7.43
N LYS A 58 -1.06 9.83 -7.53
CA LYS A 58 0.06 10.36 -6.75
C LYS A 58 -0.21 10.29 -5.24
N VAL A 59 -1.43 10.57 -4.85
CA VAL A 59 -1.88 10.43 -3.45
C VAL A 59 -1.84 8.97 -3.03
N ALA A 60 -2.32 8.06 -3.87
CA ALA A 60 -2.29 6.63 -3.61
C ALA A 60 -0.87 6.11 -3.40
N VAL A 61 0.05 6.50 -4.26
CA VAL A 61 1.47 6.13 -4.16
C VAL A 61 2.07 6.58 -2.82
N ARG A 62 1.77 7.80 -2.39
CA ARG A 62 2.24 8.32 -1.10
C ARG A 62 1.68 7.52 0.08
N LEU A 63 0.40 7.18 0.04
CA LEU A 63 -0.23 6.36 1.08
C LEU A 63 0.41 4.97 1.16
N PHE A 64 0.55 4.30 0.04
CA PHE A 64 1.14 2.95 -0.01
C PHE A 64 2.58 2.95 0.48
N SER A 65 3.38 3.92 0.04
CA SER A 65 4.77 4.08 0.50
C SER A 65 4.85 4.29 2.00
N LYS A 66 3.95 5.06 2.57
CA LYS A 66 3.89 5.32 4.02
C LYS A 66 3.56 4.06 4.80
N ILE A 67 2.63 3.25 4.32
CA ILE A 67 2.25 1.99 4.96
C ILE A 67 3.40 0.98 4.86
N ILE A 68 3.98 0.80 3.68
CA ILE A 68 5.09 -0.13 3.45
C ILE A 68 6.28 0.22 4.34
N LYS A 69 6.66 1.49 4.36
CA LYS A 69 7.77 1.97 5.20
C LYS A 69 7.49 1.73 6.67
N GLY A 70 6.30 2.05 7.14
CA GLY A 70 5.92 1.86 8.54
C GLY A 70 5.95 0.40 8.97
N ILE A 71 5.49 -0.51 8.13
CA ILE A 71 5.54 -1.95 8.42
C ILE A 71 6.99 -2.45 8.43
N ASN A 72 7.77 -2.05 7.44
CA ASN A 72 9.16 -2.45 7.35
C ASN A 72 9.97 -1.98 8.57
N ASP A 73 9.81 -0.72 8.96
CA ASP A 73 10.54 -0.15 10.09
C ASP A 73 10.16 -0.79 11.43
N ARG A 74 8.92 -1.25 11.57
CA ARG A 74 8.42 -1.79 12.84
C ARG A 74 8.64 -3.29 13.00
N TYR A 75 8.46 -4.08 11.92
CA TYR A 75 8.38 -5.55 12.02
C TYR A 75 9.55 -6.26 11.36
N PHE A 76 10.27 -5.61 10.45
CA PHE A 76 11.35 -6.23 9.70
C PHE A 76 12.66 -5.45 9.91
N ASP A 77 13.69 -6.12 10.37
CA ASP A 77 14.96 -5.48 10.65
C ASP A 77 15.68 -5.08 9.34
N LYS A 78 16.33 -5.92 8.63
CA LYS A 78 17.08 -5.58 7.41
C LYS A 78 16.73 -6.41 6.20
N LYS A 79 15.66 -7.18 6.28
CA LYS A 79 15.28 -8.15 5.26
C LYS A 79 13.96 -7.77 4.60
N HIS A 80 13.81 -8.26 3.43
CA HIS A 80 12.73 -7.90 2.53
C HIS A 80 11.63 -8.95 2.57
N HIS A 81 10.63 -8.64 3.36
CA HIS A 81 9.56 -9.58 3.63
C HIS A 81 8.18 -9.02 3.28
N ILE A 82 8.15 -7.90 2.52
CA ILE A 82 6.89 -7.27 2.11
C ILE A 82 6.68 -7.49 0.62
N HIS A 83 5.53 -8.06 0.29
CA HIS A 83 5.06 -8.27 -1.08
C HIS A 83 3.82 -7.42 -1.30
N VAL A 84 3.71 -6.75 -2.43
CA VAL A 84 2.60 -5.85 -2.72
C VAL A 84 1.81 -6.36 -3.91
N MET A 85 0.50 -6.46 -3.75
CA MET A 85 -0.45 -6.79 -4.80
C MET A 85 -1.46 -5.66 -4.94
N VAL A 86 -1.71 -5.23 -6.15
CA VAL A 86 -2.70 -4.19 -6.44
C VAL A 86 -3.72 -4.73 -7.43
N VAL A 87 -4.98 -4.65 -7.08
CA VAL A 87 -6.11 -5.05 -7.93
C VAL A 87 -6.99 -3.83 -8.14
N PRO A 88 -7.06 -3.28 -9.36
CA PRO A 88 -7.87 -2.11 -9.63
C PRO A 88 -9.37 -2.42 -9.61
N GLY A 89 -10.17 -1.42 -9.21
CA GLY A 89 -11.62 -1.42 -9.31
C GLY A 89 -12.12 -0.62 -10.52
N ASN A 90 -13.43 -0.41 -10.58
CA ASN A 90 -14.06 0.30 -11.71
C ASN A 90 -13.78 1.80 -11.73
N HIS A 91 -13.46 2.43 -10.60
CA HIS A 91 -13.06 3.84 -10.53
C HIS A 91 -11.61 4.06 -10.96
N ASP A 92 -10.81 3.02 -11.06
CA ASP A 92 -9.40 3.09 -11.47
C ASP A 92 -9.27 2.98 -13.00
N ASN A 93 -9.79 3.98 -13.73
CA ASN A 93 -10.09 3.85 -15.16
C ASN A 93 -8.93 4.16 -16.13
N LEU A 94 -7.84 4.78 -15.68
CA LEU A 94 -6.73 5.14 -16.56
C LEU A 94 -5.69 4.02 -16.61
N VAL A 95 -5.72 3.24 -17.69
CA VAL A 95 -4.86 2.05 -17.87
C VAL A 95 -3.36 2.41 -17.80
N SER A 96 -2.94 3.51 -18.41
CA SER A 96 -1.54 3.95 -18.39
C SER A 96 -1.04 4.28 -16.98
N TYR A 97 -1.87 4.91 -16.17
CA TYR A 97 -1.53 5.23 -14.78
C TYR A 97 -1.58 4.00 -13.88
N LYS A 98 -2.48 3.06 -14.16
CA LYS A 98 -2.47 1.75 -13.49
C LYS A 98 -1.12 1.06 -13.67
N ILE A 99 -0.60 1.00 -14.89
CA ILE A 99 0.69 0.40 -15.18
C ILE A 99 1.82 1.14 -14.45
N SER A 100 1.81 2.47 -14.46
CA SER A 100 2.77 3.28 -13.73
C SER A 100 2.71 3.06 -12.24
N LEU A 101 1.51 2.95 -11.67
CA LEU A 101 1.32 2.66 -10.26
C LEU A 101 1.89 1.29 -9.89
N TYR A 102 1.60 0.26 -10.67
CA TYR A 102 2.16 -1.07 -10.46
C TYR A 102 3.69 -1.07 -10.53
N SER A 103 4.24 -0.42 -11.54
CA SER A 103 5.69 -0.31 -11.70
C SER A 103 6.34 0.42 -10.52
N PHE A 104 5.73 1.52 -10.07
CA PHE A 104 6.21 2.29 -8.94
C PHE A 104 6.16 1.49 -7.63
N ILE A 105 5.05 0.83 -7.36
CA ILE A 105 4.89 0.02 -6.15
C ILE A 105 5.89 -1.12 -6.14
N ASN A 106 6.05 -1.81 -7.26
CA ASN A 106 7.03 -2.88 -7.38
C ASN A 106 8.46 -2.38 -7.21
N LEU A 107 8.81 -1.25 -7.81
CA LEU A 107 10.12 -0.62 -7.65
C LEU A 107 10.34 -0.11 -6.22
N SER A 108 9.33 0.47 -5.61
CA SER A 108 9.40 0.94 -4.22
C SER A 108 9.52 -0.24 -3.25
N ALA A 109 8.73 -1.27 -3.43
CA ALA A 109 8.88 -2.51 -2.69
C ALA A 109 10.29 -3.08 -2.89
N CYS A 110 10.78 -3.16 -4.11
CA CYS A 110 12.15 -3.59 -4.40
C CYS A 110 13.22 -2.68 -3.78
N SER A 111 13.03 -1.38 -3.72
CA SER A 111 13.99 -0.46 -3.10
C SER A 111 13.99 -0.55 -1.57
N TYR A 112 12.85 -0.82 -0.97
CA TYR A 112 12.76 -1.17 0.45
C TYR A 112 13.24 -2.60 0.71
N LEU A 113 13.31 -3.41 -0.32
CA LEU A 113 13.75 -4.80 -0.30
C LEU A 113 15.27 -4.95 -0.48
N LYS A 114 15.98 -3.88 -0.65
CA LYS A 114 17.45 -3.86 -0.68
C LYS A 114 18.03 -3.41 0.66
#